data_72108550706450f8abe1e9b695cea683
#
_entry.id   72108550706450f8abe1e9b695cea683
#
_cell.length_a   1.000
_cell.length_b   1.000
_cell.length_c   1.000
_cell.angle_alpha   90.00
_cell.angle_beta   90.00
_cell.angle_gamma   90.00
#
_symmetry.space_group_name_H-M   'P 1'
#
loop_
_entity.id
_entity.type
_entity.pdbx_description
1 polymer ?
#
loop_
_entity_poly.entity_id
_entity_poly.type
_entity_poly.pdbx_seq_one_letter_code
_entity_poly.pdbx_strand_id
1 'polypeptide(L)' 'MFRTLVKTAALAVDDRLVDVRYFELRTLRGGRRYSAEILLGPNDRVILDDDSVPNLEARTSCLVPATLLSRTLARDSAA' A
#
# COMPACT_ATOMS: atom_id res chain seq x y z
N MET A 1 -16.65 8.42 9.15
CA MET A 1 -15.83 7.19 9.09
C MET A 1 -14.48 7.48 9.71
N PHE A 2 -14.07 6.66 10.66
CA PHE A 2 -12.79 6.86 11.35
C PHE A 2 -11.74 5.91 10.79
N ARG A 3 -10.53 6.44 10.64
CA ARG A 3 -9.38 5.71 10.16
C ARG A 3 -8.29 5.77 11.22
N THR A 4 -7.87 4.61 11.71
CA THR A 4 -6.86 4.51 12.76
C THR A 4 -5.62 3.83 12.23
N LEU A 5 -4.47 4.49 12.35
CA LEU A 5 -3.19 3.88 11.98
C LEU A 5 -2.86 2.75 12.96
N VAL A 6 -2.69 1.53 12.46
CA VAL A 6 -2.43 0.36 13.31
C VAL A 6 -1.03 -0.20 13.11
N LYS A 7 -0.39 0.08 11.97
CA LYS A 7 0.95 -0.44 11.69
C LYS A 7 1.61 0.39 10.60
N THR A 8 2.92 0.52 10.68
CA THR A 8 3.74 1.06 9.60
C THR A 8 4.82 0.03 9.25
N ALA A 9 5.22 0.00 7.99
CA ALA A 9 6.27 -0.89 7.52
C ALA A 9 7.04 -0.23 6.39
N ALA A 10 8.26 -0.70 6.16
CA ALA A 10 9.06 -0.29 5.01
C ALA A 10 9.43 -1.54 4.24
N LEU A 11 9.12 -1.55 2.94
CA LEU A 11 9.46 -2.65 2.05
C LEU A 11 10.71 -2.29 1.26
N ALA A 12 11.72 -3.14 1.34
CA ALA A 12 12.92 -2.98 0.52
C ALA A 12 12.66 -3.62 -0.86
N VAL A 13 12.72 -2.81 -1.91
CA VAL A 13 12.58 -3.28 -3.29
C VAL A 13 13.75 -2.72 -4.07
N ASP A 14 14.66 -3.59 -4.46
CA ASP A 14 15.94 -3.23 -5.04
C ASP A 14 16.69 -2.27 -4.09
N ASP A 15 17.02 -1.06 -4.53
CA ASP A 15 17.72 -0.08 -3.70
C ASP A 15 16.78 0.95 -3.07
N ARG A 16 15.48 0.67 -3.06
CA ARG A 16 14.48 1.61 -2.57
C ARG A 16 13.74 1.06 -1.36
N LEU A 17 13.39 1.97 -0.46
CA LEU A 17 12.46 1.67 0.64
C LEU A 17 11.11 2.29 0.30
N VAL A 18 10.07 1.48 0.38
CA VAL A 18 8.69 1.91 0.12
C VAL A 18 7.94 1.85 1.44
N ASP A 19 7.45 3.01 1.88
CA ASP A 19 6.69 3.10 3.12
C ASP A 19 5.26 2.64 2.90
N VAL A 20 4.77 1.84 3.83
CA VAL A 20 3.39 1.35 3.83
C VAL A 20 2.77 1.64 5.18
N ARG A 21 1.58 2.23 5.17
CA ARG A 21 0.80 2.51 6.37
C ARG A 21 -0.46 1.68 6.35
N TYR A 22 -0.72 0.99 7.44
CA TYR A 22 -1.91 0.16 7.58
C TYR A 22 -2.90 0.82 8.53
N PHE A 23 -4.15 0.89 8.10
CA PHE A 23 -5.22 1.54 8.85
C PHE A 23 -6.37 0.58 9.11
N GLU A 24 -7.00 0.74 10.26
CA GLU A 24 -8.28 0.11 10.55
C GLU A 24 -9.40 1.10 10.23
N LEU A 25 -10.39 0.64 9.50
CA LEU A 25 -11.57 1.40 9.14
C LEU A 25 -12.78 0.77 9.82
N ARG A 26 -13.61 1.59 10.44
CA ARG A 26 -14.86 1.13 11.02
C ARG A 26 -16.01 1.56 10.13
N THR A 27 -16.86 0.60 9.78
CA THR A 27 -18.05 0.87 8.99
C THR A 27 -19.19 1.35 9.91
N LEU A 28 -20.21 1.92 9.31
CA LEU A 28 -21.39 2.40 10.06
C LEU A 28 -22.11 1.29 10.80
N ARG A 29 -21.96 0.04 10.36
CA ARG A 29 -22.60 -1.12 10.98
C ARG A 29 -21.71 -1.81 12.01
N GLY A 30 -20.61 -1.19 12.40
CA GLY A 30 -19.68 -1.74 13.37
C GLY A 30 -18.73 -2.78 12.82
N GLY A 31 -18.74 -3.01 11.51
CA GLY A 31 -17.78 -3.90 10.87
C GLY A 31 -16.41 -3.27 10.79
N ARG A 32 -15.38 -4.11 10.67
CA ARG A 32 -14.00 -3.66 10.54
C ARG A 32 -13.45 -4.00 9.16
N ARG A 33 -12.83 -3.02 8.54
CA ARG A 33 -12.07 -3.18 7.30
C ARG A 33 -10.69 -2.62 7.53
N TYR A 34 -9.77 -2.99 6.68
CA TYR A 34 -8.39 -2.52 6.76
C TYR A 34 -7.96 -1.95 5.42
N SER A 35 -7.04 -1.01 5.47
CA SER A 35 -6.53 -0.34 4.29
C SER A 35 -5.03 -0.22 4.40
N ALA A 36 -4.33 -0.37 3.29
CA ALA A 36 -2.90 -0.12 3.19
C ALA A 36 -2.67 1.06 2.26
N GLU A 37 -1.93 2.05 2.73
CA GLU A 37 -1.49 3.18 1.92
C GLU A 37 -0.02 2.96 1.58
N ILE A 38 0.27 2.78 0.30
CA ILE A 38 1.60 2.51 -0.21
C ILE A 38 2.15 3.78 -0.84
N LEU A 39 3.24 4.30 -0.31
CA LEU A 39 3.83 5.56 -0.77
C LEU A 39 4.95 5.25 -1.76
N LEU A 40 4.64 5.34 -3.04
CA LEU A 40 5.60 5.06 -4.12
C LEU A 40 6.44 6.28 -4.49
N GLY A 41 5.94 7.47 -4.22
CA GLY A 41 6.62 8.72 -4.51
C GLY A 41 5.86 9.89 -3.90
N PRO A 42 6.35 11.14 -4.06
CA PRO A 42 5.73 12.32 -3.43
C PRO A 42 4.25 12.51 -3.77
N ASN A 43 3.87 12.20 -5.00
CA ASN A 43 2.49 12.32 -5.45
C ASN A 43 1.97 11.01 -6.02
N ASP A 44 2.57 9.88 -5.62
CA ASP A 44 2.21 8.57 -6.16
C ASP A 44 1.98 7.61 -5.00
N ARG A 45 0.73 7.33 -4.72
CA ARG A 45 0.35 6.39 -3.69
C ARG A 45 -0.75 5.47 -4.20
N VAL A 46 -0.74 4.25 -3.67
CA VAL A 46 -1.74 3.24 -3.98
C VAL A 46 -2.44 2.85 -2.68
N ILE A 47 -3.74 2.69 -2.72
CA ILE A 47 -4.52 2.29 -1.57
C ILE A 47 -5.17 0.95 -1.87
N LEU A 48 -4.97 -0.01 -0.96
CA LEU A 48 -5.59 -1.32 -1.01
C LEU A 48 -6.50 -1.51 0.20
N ASP A 49 -7.62 -2.17 -0.01
CA ASP A 49 -8.53 -2.53 1.07
C ASP A 49 -8.63 -4.04 1.18
N ASP A 50 -8.76 -4.54 2.40
CA ASP A 50 -8.93 -5.97 2.65
C ASP A 50 -9.57 -6.19 4.02
N ASP A 51 -9.89 -7.44 4.32
CA ASP A 51 -10.52 -7.83 5.57
C ASP A 51 -9.53 -7.94 6.73
N SER A 52 -8.24 -8.03 6.46
CA SER A 52 -7.24 -8.19 7.52
C SER A 52 -5.89 -7.58 7.12
N VAL A 53 -5.11 -7.21 8.13
CA VAL A 53 -3.73 -6.73 7.91
C VAL A 53 -2.83 -7.81 7.31
N PRO A 54 -2.85 -9.08 7.77
CA PRO A 54 -2.03 -10.12 7.14
C PRO A 54 -2.30 -10.28 5.64
N ASN A 55 -3.56 -10.20 5.21
CA ASN A 55 -3.90 -10.24 3.79
C ASN A 55 -3.31 -9.05 3.04
N LEU A 56 -3.42 -7.86 3.63
CA LEU A 56 -2.83 -6.65 3.04
C LEU A 56 -1.31 -6.76 2.92
N GLU A 57 -0.66 -7.29 3.93
CA GLU A 57 0.80 -7.47 3.92
C GLU A 57 1.21 -8.40 2.79
N ALA A 58 0.51 -9.51 2.60
CA ALA A 58 0.77 -10.46 1.52
C ALA A 58 0.57 -9.80 0.14
N ARG A 59 -0.55 -9.10 -0.03
CA ARG A 59 -0.85 -8.41 -1.29
C ARG A 59 0.16 -7.31 -1.58
N THR A 60 0.56 -6.55 -0.57
CA THR A 60 1.53 -5.46 -0.70
C THR A 60 2.89 -6.02 -1.14
N SER A 61 3.33 -7.12 -0.55
CA SER A 61 4.60 -7.76 -0.89
C SER A 61 4.64 -8.20 -2.36
N CYS A 62 3.52 -8.62 -2.92
CA CYS A 62 3.42 -9.00 -4.32
C CYS A 62 3.25 -7.80 -5.25
N LEU A 63 2.42 -6.85 -4.83
CA LEU A 63 2.00 -5.74 -5.69
C LEU A 63 3.08 -4.66 -5.85
N VAL A 64 3.80 -4.34 -4.77
CA VAL A 64 4.74 -3.21 -4.79
C VAL A 64 5.86 -3.40 -5.81
N PRO A 65 6.55 -4.56 -5.87
CA PRO A 65 7.58 -4.76 -6.89
C PRO A 65 7.04 -4.65 -8.30
N ALA A 66 5.87 -5.25 -8.56
CA ALA A 66 5.23 -5.22 -9.87
C ALA A 66 4.83 -3.79 -10.26
N THR A 67 4.29 -3.03 -9.31
CA THR A 67 3.87 -1.65 -9.57
C THR A 67 5.08 -0.75 -9.85
N LEU A 68 6.15 -0.90 -9.07
CA LEU A 68 7.38 -0.12 -9.30
C LEU A 68 7.98 -0.43 -10.67
N LEU A 69 8.00 -1.71 -11.07
CA LEU A 69 8.48 -2.09 -12.40
C LEU A 69 7.60 -1.44 -13.49
N SER A 70 6.29 -1.49 -13.33
CA SER A 70 5.35 -0.87 -14.26
C SER A 70 5.59 0.63 -14.39
N ARG A 71 5.81 1.33 -13.28
CA ARG A 71 6.11 2.77 -13.27
C ARG A 71 7.42 3.06 -14.00
N THR A 72 8.43 2.25 -13.77
CA THR A 72 9.73 2.39 -14.42
C THR A 72 9.62 2.20 -15.94
N LEU A 73 8.92 1.16 -16.37
CA LEU A 73 8.70 0.89 -17.80
C LEU A 73 7.91 2.02 -18.46
N ALA A 74 6.89 2.54 -17.80
CA ALA A 74 6.10 3.64 -18.32
C ALA A 74 6.95 4.91 -18.47
N ARG A 75 7.83 5.17 -17.50
CA ARG A 75 8.73 6.31 -17.55
C ARG A 75 9.74 6.19 -18.69
N ASP A 76 10.30 5.00 -18.87
CA ASP A 76 11.25 4.74 -19.97
C ASP A 76 10.57 4.86 -21.33
N SER A 77 9.30 4.42 -21.42
CA SER A 77 8.54 4.51 -22.67
C SER A 77 8.18 5.95 -23.03
N ALA A 78 8.07 6.83 -22.03
CA ALA A 78 7.74 8.24 -22.24
C ALA A 78 8.94 9.09 -22.68
N ALA A 79 10.12 8.52 -22.61
CA ALA A 79 11.36 9.23 -22.96
C ALA A 79 11.62 9.35 -24.49
#